data_10e629f7294f148e2f60d8e1edc7060f
#
_entry.id   10e629f7294f148e2f60d8e1edc7060f
#
_cell.length_a   1.000
_cell.length_b   1.000
_cell.length_c   1.000
_cell.angle_alpha   90.00
_cell.angle_beta   90.00
_cell.angle_gamma   90.00
#
_symmetry.space_group_name_H-M   'P 1'
#
loop_
_entity.id
_entity.type
_entity.pdbx_description
1 polymer ?
#
loop_
_entity_poly.entity_id
_entity_poly.type
_entity_poly.pdbx_seq_one_letter_code
_entity_poly.pdbx_strand_id
1 'polypeptide(L)'
;IADKKNVRFGFREIKFDETGFYLNGKKIKLRGLNRHQSYPYVGYAMPKNIQKEDADILKLELGVNYVRTSHYPQSKYFIERCDELGILVFTEFPGWQHIGDDAWKAQALENEDEMISQYRNHPSVFMWGVRINESKDDDEFYKATNFLAHKTDSTRPTGGVRCIKNSNLLEDVYTYNDFSHSGKNAGSLDKIKVTKSHGGYLVTEHSGHMFPTKSFDTEQRRTEHAIRHATVLDSVAGHDDCAGSSGWCAFDYNTHKEFGSG
;
A
#
# COMPACT_ATOMS: atom_id res chain seq x y z
N ILE A 1 28.58 31.98 -3.40
CA ILE A 1 27.44 31.03 -3.43
C ILE A 1 26.26 31.74 -2.79
N ALA A 2 25.21 32.01 -3.58
CA ALA A 2 24.03 32.74 -3.09
C ALA A 2 23.02 31.79 -2.41
N ASP A 3 22.99 30.50 -2.80
CA ASP A 3 22.13 29.48 -2.21
C ASP A 3 22.75 28.08 -2.37
N LYS A 4 22.36 27.14 -1.51
CA LYS A 4 22.77 25.73 -1.56
C LYS A 4 21.62 24.82 -1.18
N LYS A 5 21.27 23.89 -2.06
CA LYS A 5 20.29 22.83 -1.81
C LYS A 5 20.97 21.47 -1.86
N ASN A 6 20.74 20.64 -0.84
CA ASN A 6 21.13 19.25 -0.84
C ASN A 6 19.91 18.38 -1.17
N VAL A 7 20.07 17.46 -2.11
CA VAL A 7 19.03 16.50 -2.49
C VAL A 7 19.60 15.11 -2.30
N ARG A 8 18.92 14.28 -1.50
CA ARG A 8 19.21 12.85 -1.40
C ARG A 8 18.49 12.12 -2.51
N PHE A 9 19.16 11.19 -3.13
CA PHE A 9 18.57 10.29 -4.13
C PHE A 9 19.22 8.92 -4.01
N GLY A 10 18.65 7.92 -4.69
CA GLY A 10 19.18 6.56 -4.71
C GLY A 10 18.79 5.82 -5.97
N PHE A 11 19.47 4.71 -6.22
CA PHE A 11 19.20 3.82 -7.33
C PHE A 11 18.75 2.46 -6.80
N ARG A 12 17.82 1.85 -7.49
CA ARG A 12 17.39 0.46 -7.30
C ARG A 12 16.82 -0.09 -8.59
N GLU A 13 16.83 -1.38 -8.72
CA GLU A 13 16.12 -2.12 -9.75
C GLU A 13 14.92 -2.83 -9.13
N ILE A 14 13.76 -2.75 -9.79
CA ILE A 14 12.51 -3.37 -9.35
C ILE A 14 11.93 -4.17 -10.50
N LYS A 15 11.51 -5.39 -10.18
CA LYS A 15 10.80 -6.23 -11.13
C LYS A 15 9.66 -6.98 -10.42
N PHE A 16 8.49 -6.96 -11.02
CA PHE A 16 7.41 -7.91 -10.74
C PHE A 16 7.26 -8.87 -11.91
N ASP A 17 7.04 -10.12 -11.62
CA ASP A 17 6.65 -11.12 -12.61
C ASP A 17 5.72 -12.17 -11.98
N GLU A 18 5.38 -13.21 -12.73
CA GLU A 18 4.51 -14.30 -12.27
C GLU A 18 5.07 -15.09 -11.08
N THR A 19 6.35 -14.96 -10.81
CA THR A 19 7.03 -15.66 -9.72
C THR A 19 7.23 -14.80 -8.48
N GLY A 20 6.85 -13.51 -8.52
CA GLY A 20 6.88 -12.63 -7.36
C GLY A 20 7.60 -11.29 -7.59
N PHE A 21 8.26 -10.80 -6.55
CA PHE A 21 8.92 -9.50 -6.54
C PHE A 21 10.44 -9.62 -6.39
N TYR A 22 11.16 -8.80 -7.17
CA TYR A 22 12.62 -8.74 -7.16
C TYR A 22 13.11 -7.33 -6.88
N LEU A 23 14.04 -7.20 -5.96
CA LEU A 23 14.76 -5.96 -5.67
C LEU A 23 16.25 -6.19 -5.93
N ASN A 24 16.83 -5.38 -6.83
CA ASN A 24 18.22 -5.48 -7.24
C ASN A 24 18.62 -6.92 -7.65
N GLY A 25 17.78 -7.53 -8.48
CA GLY A 25 17.96 -8.90 -8.97
C GLY A 25 17.68 -10.01 -7.96
N LYS A 26 17.42 -9.69 -6.70
CA LYS A 26 17.15 -10.68 -5.65
C LYS A 26 15.64 -10.81 -5.41
N LYS A 27 15.12 -12.05 -5.50
CA LYS A 27 13.73 -12.34 -5.11
C LYS A 27 13.54 -12.12 -3.62
N ILE A 28 12.57 -11.31 -3.25
CA ILE A 28 12.17 -11.09 -1.86
C ILE A 28 10.65 -11.14 -1.72
N LYS A 29 10.17 -11.50 -0.55
CA LYS A 29 8.75 -11.42 -0.22
C LYS A 29 8.47 -10.08 0.45
N LEU A 30 7.49 -9.33 -0.06
CA LEU A 30 7.03 -8.09 0.54
C LEU A 30 6.20 -8.41 1.80
N ARG A 31 6.63 -7.88 2.92
CA ARG A 31 5.96 -7.99 4.22
C ARG A 31 5.69 -6.58 4.73
N GLY A 32 4.45 -6.15 4.63
CA GLY A 32 4.10 -4.78 4.87
C GLY A 32 2.88 -4.57 5.76
N LEU A 33 2.65 -3.30 6.03
CA LEU A 33 1.47 -2.80 6.69
C LEU A 33 0.94 -1.58 5.93
N ASN A 34 -0.36 -1.37 6.00
CA ASN A 34 -0.98 -0.13 5.55
C ASN A 34 -0.81 0.94 6.63
N ARG A 35 -0.64 2.19 6.25
CA ARG A 35 -0.53 3.30 7.18
C ARG A 35 -1.45 4.45 6.79
N HIS A 36 -2.28 4.88 7.73
CA HIS A 36 -2.89 6.21 7.70
C HIS A 36 -2.00 7.23 8.40
N GLN A 37 -1.92 8.44 7.85
CA GLN A 37 -1.24 9.56 8.48
C GLN A 37 -2.17 10.19 9.51
N SER A 38 -2.29 9.56 10.68
CA SER A 38 -3.15 10.04 11.75
C SER A 38 -2.50 9.79 13.11
N TYR A 39 -2.64 10.74 14.03
CA TYR A 39 -2.12 10.62 15.38
C TYR A 39 -3.14 11.18 16.41
N PRO A 40 -3.23 10.60 17.61
CA PRO A 40 -4.14 11.07 18.62
C PRO A 40 -4.05 12.58 18.87
N TYR A 41 -5.18 13.23 19.04
CA TYR A 41 -5.39 14.66 19.31
C TYR A 41 -5.10 15.62 18.14
N VAL A 42 -4.16 15.30 17.25
CA VAL A 42 -3.75 16.19 16.14
C VAL A 42 -4.26 15.73 14.78
N GLY A 43 -4.79 14.51 14.69
CA GLY A 43 -5.29 13.94 13.42
C GLY A 43 -4.21 13.96 12.35
N TYR A 44 -4.54 14.46 11.18
CA TYR A 44 -3.62 14.54 10.02
C TYR A 44 -2.55 15.65 10.13
N ALA A 45 -2.69 16.59 11.08
CA ALA A 45 -1.67 17.62 11.35
C ALA A 45 -0.47 17.07 12.13
N MET A 46 -0.05 15.90 11.76
CA MET A 46 0.97 15.09 12.40
C MET A 46 2.36 15.71 12.25
N PRO A 47 3.06 16.05 13.34
CA PRO A 47 4.35 16.74 13.28
C PRO A 47 5.47 15.85 12.74
N LYS A 48 6.50 16.49 12.20
CA LYS A 48 7.65 15.87 11.55
C LYS A 48 8.27 14.70 12.33
N ASN A 49 8.43 14.85 13.65
CA ASN A 49 9.10 13.83 14.45
C ASN A 49 8.26 12.56 14.56
N ILE A 50 6.93 12.70 14.72
CA ILE A 50 6.01 11.56 14.79
C ILE A 50 5.93 10.86 13.42
N GLN A 51 5.99 11.61 12.31
CA GLN A 51 6.08 11.03 10.97
C GLN A 51 7.31 10.11 10.81
N LYS A 52 8.45 10.53 11.36
CA LYS A 52 9.68 9.72 11.33
C LYS A 52 9.62 8.53 12.28
N GLU A 53 9.03 8.73 13.45
CA GLU A 53 8.87 7.68 14.45
C GLU A 53 8.00 6.52 13.94
N ASP A 54 6.93 6.79 13.21
CA ASP A 54 6.13 5.75 12.57
C ASP A 54 7.00 4.87 11.63
N ALA A 55 7.89 5.48 10.85
CA ALA A 55 8.78 4.73 9.99
C ALA A 55 9.81 3.91 10.79
N ASP A 56 10.31 4.46 11.91
CA ASP A 56 11.21 3.76 12.82
C ASP A 56 10.51 2.54 13.45
N ILE A 57 9.30 2.69 13.97
CA ILE A 57 8.50 1.58 14.51
C ILE A 57 8.27 0.51 13.45
N LEU A 58 7.83 0.90 12.26
CA LEU A 58 7.60 -0.04 11.16
C LEU A 58 8.84 -0.87 10.82
N LYS A 59 10.02 -0.24 10.80
CA LYS A 59 11.26 -0.92 10.45
C LYS A 59 11.89 -1.67 11.60
N LEU A 60 12.06 -1.01 12.74
CA LEU A 60 12.92 -1.49 13.82
C LEU A 60 12.17 -2.40 14.80
N GLU A 61 10.88 -2.14 15.01
CA GLU A 61 10.07 -2.93 15.94
C GLU A 61 9.23 -4.00 15.22
N LEU A 62 8.59 -3.65 14.10
CA LEU A 62 7.71 -4.56 13.36
C LEU A 62 8.43 -5.32 12.22
N GLY A 63 9.63 -4.90 11.82
CA GLY A 63 10.45 -5.61 10.85
C GLY A 63 9.88 -5.64 9.42
N VAL A 64 9.01 -4.69 9.07
CA VAL A 64 8.44 -4.61 7.72
C VAL A 64 9.49 -4.18 6.70
N ASN A 65 9.34 -4.62 5.46
CA ASN A 65 10.19 -4.18 4.36
C ASN A 65 9.46 -3.29 3.35
N TYR A 66 8.14 -3.16 3.46
CA TYR A 66 7.38 -2.18 2.69
C TYR A 66 6.18 -1.65 3.47
N VAL A 67 5.67 -0.50 3.05
CA VAL A 67 4.46 0.14 3.57
C VAL A 67 3.61 0.66 2.42
N ARG A 68 2.29 0.53 2.53
CA ARG A 68 1.36 1.23 1.66
C ARG A 68 0.80 2.45 2.39
N THR A 69 0.95 3.62 1.77
CA THR A 69 0.40 4.88 2.28
C THR A 69 -1.05 5.04 1.85
N SER A 70 -1.92 4.37 2.54
CA SER A 70 -3.37 4.33 2.25
C SER A 70 -4.06 5.59 2.77
N HIS A 71 -4.95 6.23 2.05
CA HIS A 71 -5.30 6.12 0.62
C HIS A 71 -5.02 7.48 -0.05
N TYR A 72 -3.83 8.01 0.14
CA TYR A 72 -3.41 9.35 -0.28
C TYR A 72 -1.90 9.53 -0.13
N PRO A 73 -1.29 10.50 -0.83
CA PRO A 73 0.09 10.87 -0.61
C PRO A 73 0.33 11.34 0.83
N GLN A 74 1.35 10.84 1.47
CA GLN A 74 1.66 11.17 2.88
C GLN A 74 2.91 12.05 2.99
N SER A 75 3.15 12.55 4.20
CA SER A 75 4.21 13.51 4.50
C SER A 75 5.57 13.13 3.91
N LYS A 76 6.25 14.10 3.29
CA LYS A 76 7.63 13.93 2.83
C LYS A 76 8.58 13.47 3.94
N TYR A 77 8.35 13.83 5.18
CA TYR A 77 9.20 13.44 6.31
C TYR A 77 9.11 11.94 6.61
N PHE A 78 7.95 11.34 6.38
CA PHE A 78 7.79 9.90 6.44
C PHE A 78 8.52 9.21 5.28
N ILE A 79 8.33 9.70 4.07
CA ILE A 79 8.96 9.13 2.86
C ILE A 79 10.49 9.27 2.92
N GLU A 80 11.02 10.43 3.33
CA GLU A 80 12.45 10.64 3.55
C GLU A 80 13.02 9.66 4.58
N ARG A 81 12.25 9.34 5.63
CA ARG A 81 12.69 8.36 6.62
C ARG A 81 12.64 6.94 6.08
N CYS A 82 11.66 6.61 5.25
CA CYS A 82 11.63 5.34 4.53
C CYS A 82 12.84 5.17 3.60
N ASP A 83 13.27 6.24 2.90
CA ASP A 83 14.51 6.24 2.11
C ASP A 83 15.73 5.89 2.97
N GLU A 84 15.82 6.47 4.18
CA GLU A 84 16.94 6.24 5.11
C GLU A 84 16.97 4.81 5.66
N LEU A 85 15.80 4.23 5.94
CA LEU A 85 15.64 2.93 6.58
C LEU A 85 15.56 1.77 5.58
N GLY A 86 15.41 2.05 4.29
CA GLY A 86 15.20 1.04 3.26
C GLY A 86 13.84 0.34 3.40
N ILE A 87 12.78 1.11 3.67
CA ILE A 87 11.39 0.66 3.59
C ILE A 87 10.87 1.01 2.20
N LEU A 88 10.38 0.05 1.44
CA LEU A 88 9.72 0.31 0.17
C LEU A 88 8.35 0.94 0.41
N VAL A 89 7.97 1.90 -0.44
CA VAL A 89 6.71 2.64 -0.31
C VAL A 89 5.85 2.46 -1.54
N PHE A 90 4.66 1.92 -1.37
CA PHE A 90 3.58 1.97 -2.34
C PHE A 90 2.68 3.15 -2.01
N THR A 91 2.71 4.21 -2.82
CA THR A 91 1.88 5.41 -2.63
C THR A 91 0.85 5.53 -3.73
N GLU A 92 -0.32 6.05 -3.38
CA GLU A 92 -1.48 6.13 -4.28
C GLU A 92 -2.09 7.53 -4.27
N PHE A 93 -2.71 7.93 -5.40
CA PHE A 93 -3.44 9.20 -5.44
C PHE A 93 -4.73 9.12 -4.63
N PRO A 94 -5.26 10.26 -4.12
CA PRO A 94 -6.27 10.25 -3.08
C PRO A 94 -7.60 9.66 -3.54
N GLY A 95 -8.17 8.76 -2.75
CA GLY A 95 -9.55 8.31 -2.94
C GLY A 95 -9.89 6.97 -2.31
N TRP A 96 -11.16 6.81 -2.01
CA TRP A 96 -11.73 5.59 -1.43
C TRP A 96 -13.15 5.35 -1.99
N GLN A 97 -13.33 4.23 -2.70
CA GLN A 97 -14.57 3.69 -3.29
C GLN A 97 -15.31 4.59 -4.28
N HIS A 98 -15.16 5.91 -4.24
CA HIS A 98 -15.88 6.85 -5.07
C HIS A 98 -15.10 7.24 -6.34
N ILE A 99 -15.79 7.23 -7.48
CA ILE A 99 -15.36 7.84 -8.74
C ILE A 99 -16.43 8.87 -9.10
N GLY A 100 -16.01 10.12 -9.28
CA GLY A 100 -16.91 11.23 -9.62
C GLY A 100 -17.16 11.39 -11.11
N ASP A 101 -17.66 12.56 -11.46
CA ASP A 101 -17.90 12.99 -12.84
C ASP A 101 -16.59 13.33 -13.59
N ASP A 102 -16.74 13.82 -14.83
CA ASP A 102 -15.58 14.16 -15.67
C ASP A 102 -14.71 15.25 -15.07
N ALA A 103 -15.29 16.23 -14.37
CA ALA A 103 -14.53 17.29 -13.71
C ALA A 103 -13.72 16.72 -12.53
N TRP A 104 -14.30 15.81 -11.76
CA TRP A 104 -13.60 15.07 -10.70
C TRP A 104 -12.48 14.20 -11.26
N LYS A 105 -12.73 13.48 -12.38
CA LYS A 105 -11.71 12.65 -13.04
C LYS A 105 -10.53 13.49 -13.55
N ALA A 106 -10.81 14.66 -14.12
CA ALA A 106 -9.75 15.58 -14.54
C ALA A 106 -8.89 16.05 -13.36
N GLN A 107 -9.51 16.42 -12.23
CA GLN A 107 -8.78 16.79 -11.01
C GLN A 107 -8.00 15.59 -10.43
N ALA A 108 -8.53 14.38 -10.50
CA ALA A 108 -7.84 13.18 -10.04
C ALA A 108 -6.55 12.92 -10.86
N LEU A 109 -6.57 13.13 -12.17
CA LEU A 109 -5.39 13.05 -13.03
C LEU A 109 -4.34 14.12 -12.67
N GLU A 110 -4.76 15.36 -12.39
CA GLU A 110 -3.84 16.40 -11.91
C GLU A 110 -3.19 16.01 -10.58
N ASN A 111 -3.98 15.53 -9.62
CA ASN A 111 -3.48 15.06 -8.32
C ASN A 111 -2.48 13.89 -8.46
N GLU A 112 -2.71 13.00 -9.42
CA GLU A 112 -1.80 11.89 -9.71
C GLU A 112 -0.46 12.39 -10.27
N ASP A 113 -0.49 13.30 -11.24
CA ASP A 113 0.74 13.90 -11.82
C ASP A 113 1.54 14.66 -10.76
N GLU A 114 0.87 15.43 -9.91
CA GLU A 114 1.49 16.13 -8.79
C GLU A 114 2.13 15.16 -7.78
N MET A 115 1.45 14.09 -7.40
CA MET A 115 1.98 13.05 -6.52
C MET A 115 3.25 12.43 -7.11
N ILE A 116 3.21 12.00 -8.36
CA ILE A 116 4.36 11.38 -9.03
C ILE A 116 5.51 12.38 -9.12
N SER A 117 5.26 13.61 -9.55
CA SER A 117 6.25 14.69 -9.65
C SER A 117 6.90 14.98 -8.29
N GLN A 118 6.14 14.96 -7.21
CA GLN A 118 6.63 15.20 -5.86
C GLN A 118 7.55 14.07 -5.36
N TYR A 119 7.21 12.80 -5.63
CA TYR A 119 7.88 11.67 -4.99
C TYR A 119 8.81 10.86 -5.91
N ARG A 120 8.88 11.13 -7.21
CA ARG A 120 9.70 10.35 -8.16
C ARG A 120 11.20 10.30 -7.86
N ASN A 121 11.72 11.22 -7.03
CA ASN A 121 13.12 11.19 -6.62
C ASN A 121 13.39 10.39 -5.34
N HIS A 122 12.35 9.85 -4.70
CA HIS A 122 12.50 9.01 -3.51
C HIS A 122 12.75 7.55 -3.90
N PRO A 123 13.92 6.97 -3.55
CA PRO A 123 14.23 5.59 -3.90
C PRO A 123 13.34 4.56 -3.19
N SER A 124 12.78 4.91 -2.02
CA SER A 124 11.82 4.07 -1.31
C SER A 124 10.51 3.88 -2.09
N VAL A 125 10.04 4.89 -2.81
CA VAL A 125 8.82 4.76 -3.61
C VAL A 125 9.09 3.79 -4.76
N PHE A 126 8.44 2.62 -4.72
CA PHE A 126 8.71 1.54 -5.66
C PHE A 126 7.56 1.26 -6.63
N MET A 127 6.36 1.70 -6.32
CA MET A 127 5.17 1.49 -7.14
C MET A 127 4.20 2.67 -6.98
N TRP A 128 3.53 3.05 -8.08
CA TRP A 128 2.50 4.07 -8.10
C TRP A 128 1.11 3.44 -8.01
N GLY A 129 0.28 3.93 -7.09
CA GLY A 129 -1.12 3.57 -6.99
C GLY A 129 -1.97 4.45 -7.90
N VAL A 130 -2.42 3.87 -9.01
CA VAL A 130 -3.11 4.59 -10.08
C VAL A 130 -4.60 4.26 -10.17
N ARG A 131 -5.14 3.67 -9.09
CA ARG A 131 -6.55 3.32 -8.99
C ARG A 131 -7.09 3.70 -7.62
N ILE A 132 -8.29 4.25 -7.57
CA ILE A 132 -9.00 4.54 -6.32
C ILE A 132 -9.24 3.25 -5.54
N ASN A 133 -8.84 3.25 -4.27
CA ASN A 133 -9.01 2.11 -3.39
C ASN A 133 -10.44 1.58 -3.42
N GLU A 134 -10.61 0.28 -3.68
CA GLU A 134 -11.90 -0.44 -3.65
C GLU A 134 -13.03 0.17 -4.48
N SER A 135 -12.72 0.98 -5.45
CA SER A 135 -13.72 1.52 -6.36
C SER A 135 -14.29 0.46 -7.30
N LYS A 136 -15.41 0.78 -7.93
CA LYS A 136 -15.90 0.04 -9.10
C LYS A 136 -14.88 0.11 -10.24
N ASP A 137 -14.98 -0.82 -11.19
CA ASP A 137 -14.23 -0.76 -12.43
C ASP A 137 -14.67 0.43 -13.28
N ASP A 138 -13.70 1.16 -13.81
CA ASP A 138 -13.85 2.20 -14.83
C ASP A 138 -12.63 2.14 -15.74
N ASP A 139 -12.72 1.27 -16.74
CA ASP A 139 -11.58 0.93 -17.60
C ASP A 139 -11.03 2.15 -18.36
N GLU A 140 -11.90 3.08 -18.78
CA GLU A 140 -11.46 4.28 -19.49
C GLU A 140 -10.65 5.20 -18.58
N PHE A 141 -11.16 5.44 -17.37
CA PHE A 141 -10.47 6.26 -16.39
C PHE A 141 -9.15 5.62 -15.96
N TYR A 142 -9.13 4.32 -15.67
CA TYR A 142 -7.90 3.65 -15.21
C TYR A 142 -6.87 3.39 -16.30
N LYS A 143 -7.26 3.35 -17.56
CA LYS A 143 -6.30 3.45 -18.68
C LYS A 143 -5.65 4.82 -18.74
N ALA A 144 -6.41 5.89 -18.48
CA ALA A 144 -5.88 7.25 -18.49
C ALA A 144 -4.90 7.48 -17.33
N THR A 145 -5.22 7.04 -16.10
CA THR A 145 -4.31 7.14 -14.95
C THR A 145 -3.03 6.34 -15.17
N ASN A 146 -3.14 5.08 -15.60
CA ASN A 146 -1.96 4.27 -15.89
C ASN A 146 -1.07 4.89 -16.98
N PHE A 147 -1.66 5.40 -18.04
CA PHE A 147 -0.91 6.10 -19.09
C PHE A 147 -0.20 7.35 -18.56
N LEU A 148 -0.88 8.16 -17.73
CA LEU A 148 -0.31 9.36 -17.14
C LEU A 148 0.87 9.02 -16.22
N ALA A 149 0.72 8.02 -15.37
CA ALA A 149 1.79 7.58 -14.49
C ALA A 149 3.06 7.22 -15.26
N HIS A 150 2.94 6.38 -16.30
CA HIS A 150 4.09 6.01 -17.14
C HIS A 150 4.67 7.17 -17.94
N LYS A 151 3.83 8.12 -18.36
CA LYS A 151 4.29 9.35 -19.04
C LYS A 151 5.11 10.23 -18.10
N THR A 152 4.72 10.34 -16.83
CA THR A 152 5.38 11.21 -15.82
C THR A 152 6.60 10.50 -15.21
N ASP A 153 6.53 9.18 -15.01
CA ASP A 153 7.62 8.33 -14.51
C ASP A 153 7.56 6.92 -15.09
N SER A 154 8.36 6.64 -16.09
CA SER A 154 8.47 5.31 -16.72
C SER A 154 9.36 4.32 -15.94
N THR A 155 9.91 4.71 -14.78
CA THR A 155 10.90 3.90 -14.05
C THR A 155 10.28 3.01 -12.97
N ARG A 156 9.00 3.17 -12.69
CA ARG A 156 8.27 2.43 -11.66
C ARG A 156 7.05 1.74 -12.24
N PRO A 157 6.75 0.53 -11.74
CA PRO A 157 5.50 -0.14 -12.07
C PRO A 157 4.32 0.57 -11.41
N THR A 158 3.15 0.34 -11.98
CA THR A 158 1.86 0.80 -11.46
C THR A 158 1.07 -0.35 -10.85
N GLY A 159 0.21 -0.02 -9.90
CA GLY A 159 -0.76 -0.93 -9.29
C GLY A 159 -2.05 -0.19 -8.97
N GLY A 160 -3.08 -0.93 -8.68
CA GLY A 160 -4.34 -0.36 -8.23
C GLY A 160 -4.92 -1.25 -7.13
N VAL A 161 -5.76 -0.74 -6.26
CA VAL A 161 -6.25 -1.52 -5.13
C VAL A 161 -7.69 -1.92 -5.34
N ARG A 162 -7.90 -3.21 -5.60
CA ARG A 162 -9.20 -3.81 -5.93
C ARG A 162 -9.74 -4.63 -4.76
N CYS A 163 -11.06 -4.66 -4.64
CA CYS A 163 -11.81 -5.67 -3.90
C CYS A 163 -12.68 -6.55 -4.84
N ILE A 164 -12.63 -6.31 -6.14
CA ILE A 164 -13.41 -7.02 -7.16
C ILE A 164 -12.49 -8.06 -7.83
N LYS A 165 -12.96 -9.31 -7.89
CA LYS A 165 -12.26 -10.40 -8.57
C LYS A 165 -12.46 -10.31 -10.09
N ASN A 166 -11.47 -10.77 -10.82
CA ASN A 166 -11.49 -10.85 -12.29
C ASN A 166 -11.71 -9.49 -13.00
N SER A 167 -11.39 -8.36 -12.34
CA SER A 167 -11.25 -7.08 -13.01
C SER A 167 -10.16 -7.14 -14.09
N ASN A 168 -10.29 -6.32 -15.13
CA ASN A 168 -9.24 -6.17 -16.13
C ASN A 168 -7.97 -5.63 -15.47
N LEU A 169 -6.82 -6.22 -15.79
CA LEU A 169 -5.52 -5.68 -15.42
C LEU A 169 -5.16 -4.58 -16.43
N LEU A 170 -5.16 -3.35 -15.97
CA LEU A 170 -4.80 -2.16 -16.76
C LEU A 170 -3.46 -1.57 -16.31
N GLU A 171 -3.02 -1.95 -15.11
CA GLU A 171 -1.75 -1.60 -14.47
C GLU A 171 -0.73 -2.74 -14.68
N ASP A 172 0.51 -2.55 -14.22
CA ASP A 172 1.57 -3.55 -14.36
C ASP A 172 1.42 -4.70 -13.34
N VAL A 173 0.89 -4.40 -12.15
CA VAL A 173 0.76 -5.35 -11.04
C VAL A 173 -0.70 -5.47 -10.62
N TYR A 174 -1.22 -6.70 -10.59
CA TYR A 174 -2.54 -6.95 -10.04
C TYR A 174 -2.50 -6.88 -8.52
N THR A 175 -3.19 -5.93 -7.93
CA THR A 175 -3.25 -5.73 -6.49
C THR A 175 -4.67 -5.93 -5.97
N TYR A 176 -4.81 -6.61 -4.82
CA TYR A 176 -6.10 -7.06 -4.32
C TYR A 176 -6.18 -6.99 -2.79
N ASN A 177 -7.30 -6.46 -2.29
CA ASN A 177 -7.65 -6.50 -0.87
C ASN A 177 -8.32 -7.83 -0.57
N ASP A 178 -7.65 -8.68 0.20
CA ASP A 178 -8.08 -10.03 0.50
C ASP A 178 -8.61 -10.14 1.93
N PHE A 179 -9.88 -9.90 2.09
CA PHE A 179 -10.61 -10.10 3.36
C PHE A 179 -11.39 -11.43 3.40
N SER A 180 -10.89 -12.45 2.69
CA SER A 180 -11.53 -13.77 2.62
C SER A 180 -11.38 -14.62 3.89
N HIS A 181 -10.48 -14.25 4.79
CA HIS A 181 -10.21 -14.95 6.05
C HIS A 181 -11.23 -14.58 7.14
N SER A 182 -12.44 -15.08 7.03
CA SER A 182 -13.51 -14.94 8.04
C SER A 182 -13.62 -16.16 8.95
N GLY A 183 -14.11 -15.98 10.18
CA GLY A 183 -14.31 -17.06 11.13
C GLY A 183 -13.03 -17.82 11.48
N LYS A 184 -13.01 -19.14 11.26
CA LYS A 184 -11.85 -20.01 11.51
C LYS A 184 -10.90 -20.09 10.31
N ASN A 185 -11.30 -19.58 9.15
CA ASN A 185 -10.51 -19.63 7.93
C ASN A 185 -9.67 -18.36 7.81
N ALA A 186 -8.51 -18.34 8.43
CA ALA A 186 -7.50 -17.34 8.13
C ALA A 186 -6.62 -17.84 6.98
N GLY A 187 -6.21 -16.93 6.11
CA GLY A 187 -5.36 -17.21 4.95
C GLY A 187 -5.59 -16.23 3.82
N SER A 188 -4.80 -16.28 2.78
CA SER A 188 -5.02 -15.57 1.53
C SER A 188 -5.53 -16.52 0.46
N LEU A 189 -6.27 -15.98 -0.51
CA LEU A 189 -6.68 -16.73 -1.68
C LEU A 189 -5.48 -16.96 -2.61
N ASP A 190 -5.46 -18.12 -3.27
CA ASP A 190 -4.56 -18.32 -4.42
C ASP A 190 -4.85 -17.28 -5.49
N LYS A 191 -3.82 -16.77 -6.14
CA LYS A 191 -3.93 -15.77 -7.24
C LYS A 191 -4.99 -16.18 -8.28
N ILE A 192 -4.99 -17.43 -8.69
CA ILE A 192 -5.93 -17.95 -9.72
C ILE A 192 -7.41 -17.86 -9.31
N LYS A 193 -7.70 -17.79 -8.00
CA LYS A 193 -9.07 -17.59 -7.48
C LYS A 193 -9.48 -16.11 -7.46
N VAL A 194 -8.52 -15.21 -7.65
CA VAL A 194 -8.72 -13.76 -7.67
C VAL A 194 -8.66 -13.22 -9.09
N THR A 195 -7.66 -13.63 -9.86
CA THR A 195 -7.45 -13.17 -11.21
C THR A 195 -6.79 -14.21 -12.10
N LYS A 196 -7.12 -14.18 -13.38
CA LYS A 196 -6.43 -14.96 -14.42
C LYS A 196 -5.36 -14.14 -15.14
N SER A 197 -5.12 -12.89 -14.72
CA SER A 197 -4.13 -12.02 -15.34
C SER A 197 -2.72 -12.57 -15.14
N HIS A 198 -1.91 -12.45 -16.19
CA HIS A 198 -0.48 -12.71 -16.13
C HIS A 198 0.25 -11.54 -15.46
N GLY A 199 1.44 -11.78 -14.92
CA GLY A 199 2.28 -10.77 -14.28
C GLY A 199 2.25 -10.80 -12.76
N GLY A 200 2.71 -9.71 -12.15
CA GLY A 200 2.84 -9.60 -10.68
C GLY A 200 1.50 -9.60 -9.94
N TYR A 201 1.49 -10.18 -8.75
CA TYR A 201 0.35 -10.18 -7.85
C TYR A 201 0.76 -9.78 -6.43
N LEU A 202 -0.01 -8.89 -5.81
CA LEU A 202 0.24 -8.39 -4.45
C LEU A 202 -1.07 -8.28 -3.67
N VAL A 203 -1.11 -8.82 -2.46
CA VAL A 203 -2.21 -8.61 -1.51
C VAL A 203 -1.99 -7.28 -0.80
N THR A 204 -2.90 -6.33 -0.99
CA THR A 204 -2.74 -4.96 -0.50
C THR A 204 -3.43 -4.66 0.81
N GLU A 205 -4.39 -5.48 1.21
CA GLU A 205 -4.99 -5.44 2.54
C GLU A 205 -5.44 -6.83 2.97
N HIS A 206 -5.34 -7.11 4.26
CA HIS A 206 -5.92 -8.29 4.92
C HIS A 206 -6.09 -8.02 6.42
N SER A 207 -6.85 -8.86 7.12
CA SER A 207 -7.08 -8.78 8.57
C SER A 207 -7.91 -7.54 9.00
N GLY A 208 -7.34 -6.60 9.71
CA GLY A 208 -7.98 -5.34 10.10
C GLY A 208 -9.24 -5.52 10.94
N HIS A 209 -10.27 -4.80 10.56
CA HIS A 209 -11.58 -4.79 11.22
C HIS A 209 -12.30 -6.16 11.30
N MET A 210 -11.79 -7.18 10.62
CA MET A 210 -12.35 -8.53 10.67
C MET A 210 -12.25 -9.19 12.05
N PHE A 211 -11.27 -8.77 12.86
CA PHE A 211 -11.09 -9.24 14.23
C PHE A 211 -10.48 -8.13 15.10
N PRO A 212 -11.24 -7.10 15.46
CA PRO A 212 -10.72 -5.97 16.23
C PRO A 212 -10.35 -6.41 17.64
N THR A 213 -9.19 -5.93 18.12
CA THR A 213 -8.73 -6.12 19.48
C THR A 213 -8.25 -4.82 20.09
N LYS A 214 -8.31 -4.73 21.42
CA LYS A 214 -7.85 -3.59 22.21
C LYS A 214 -6.82 -4.05 23.26
N SER A 215 -6.02 -3.14 23.75
CA SER A 215 -4.99 -3.43 24.76
C SER A 215 -5.54 -4.04 26.05
N PHE A 216 -6.79 -3.75 26.37
CA PHE A 216 -7.48 -4.26 27.56
C PHE A 216 -8.25 -5.57 27.32
N ASP A 217 -8.29 -6.10 26.09
CA ASP A 217 -8.88 -7.39 25.82
C ASP A 217 -8.10 -8.53 26.48
N THR A 218 -8.75 -9.66 26.69
CA THR A 218 -8.11 -10.83 27.27
C THR A 218 -6.91 -11.27 26.43
N GLU A 219 -5.92 -11.88 27.09
CA GLU A 219 -4.75 -12.39 26.38
C GLU A 219 -5.15 -13.44 25.31
N GLN A 220 -6.13 -14.28 25.61
CA GLN A 220 -6.66 -15.25 24.64
C GLN A 220 -7.13 -14.56 23.36
N ARG A 221 -7.89 -13.45 23.47
CA ARG A 221 -8.38 -12.71 22.29
C ARG A 221 -7.23 -12.07 21.52
N ARG A 222 -6.27 -11.46 22.20
CA ARG A 222 -5.09 -10.85 21.59
C ARG A 222 -4.20 -11.90 20.90
N THR A 223 -4.04 -13.07 21.52
CA THR A 223 -3.32 -14.21 20.93
C THR A 223 -4.03 -14.71 19.67
N GLU A 224 -5.37 -14.85 19.69
CA GLU A 224 -6.13 -15.22 18.50
C GLU A 224 -5.93 -14.21 17.36
N HIS A 225 -5.91 -12.91 17.66
CA HIS A 225 -5.60 -11.88 16.68
C HIS A 225 -4.22 -12.09 16.05
N ALA A 226 -3.18 -12.28 16.86
CA ALA A 226 -1.83 -12.55 16.39
C ALA A 226 -1.76 -13.83 15.51
N ILE A 227 -2.44 -14.90 15.91
CA ILE A 227 -2.51 -16.14 15.14
C ILE A 227 -3.18 -15.91 13.77
N ARG A 228 -4.24 -15.12 13.69
CA ARG A 228 -4.89 -14.77 12.41
C ARG A 228 -3.93 -14.08 11.45
N HIS A 229 -3.18 -13.08 11.94
CA HIS A 229 -2.15 -12.42 11.14
C HIS A 229 -1.06 -13.39 10.70
N ALA A 230 -0.55 -14.22 11.63
CA ALA A 230 0.47 -15.21 11.33
C ALA A 230 0.00 -16.22 10.26
N THR A 231 -1.25 -16.67 10.33
CA THR A 231 -1.83 -17.62 9.36
C THR A 231 -1.93 -17.00 7.96
N VAL A 232 -2.33 -15.73 7.84
CA VAL A 232 -2.36 -15.03 6.54
C VAL A 232 -0.94 -14.88 6.00
N LEU A 233 0.01 -14.47 6.83
CA LEU A 233 1.40 -14.30 6.43
C LEU A 233 2.04 -15.62 5.99
N ASP A 234 1.77 -16.72 6.69
CA ASP A 234 2.23 -18.06 6.32
C ASP A 234 1.64 -18.49 4.97
N SER A 235 0.33 -18.29 4.79
CA SER A 235 -0.34 -18.56 3.52
C SER A 235 0.30 -17.79 2.37
N VAL A 236 0.52 -16.48 2.52
CA VAL A 236 1.18 -15.64 1.51
C VAL A 236 2.63 -16.08 1.26
N ALA A 237 3.34 -16.48 2.30
CA ALA A 237 4.73 -16.97 2.17
C ALA A 237 4.80 -18.25 1.33
N GLY A 238 3.77 -19.12 1.43
CA GLY A 238 3.67 -20.35 0.66
C GLY A 238 3.25 -20.17 -0.81
N HIS A 239 2.74 -19.00 -1.20
CA HIS A 239 2.32 -18.72 -2.58
C HIS A 239 3.47 -18.10 -3.38
N ASP A 240 4.15 -18.88 -4.20
CA ASP A 240 5.30 -18.43 -4.99
C ASP A 240 4.97 -17.34 -6.01
N ASP A 241 3.75 -17.34 -6.51
CA ASP A 241 3.20 -16.37 -7.48
C ASP A 241 2.66 -15.08 -6.83
N CYS A 242 2.72 -14.96 -5.51
CA CYS A 242 2.35 -13.76 -4.75
C CYS A 242 3.60 -12.99 -4.31
N ALA A 243 3.70 -11.72 -4.67
CA ALA A 243 4.82 -10.86 -4.29
C ALA A 243 4.90 -10.60 -2.77
N GLY A 244 3.78 -10.66 -2.08
CA GLY A 244 3.68 -10.43 -0.64
C GLY A 244 2.33 -9.90 -0.20
N SER A 245 2.28 -9.34 1.00
CA SER A 245 1.06 -8.75 1.54
C SER A 245 1.30 -7.58 2.48
N SER A 246 0.26 -6.75 2.68
CA SER A 246 0.19 -5.75 3.75
C SER A 246 -1.06 -5.91 4.60
N GLY A 247 -0.85 -5.98 5.90
CA GLY A 247 -1.94 -6.04 6.87
C GLY A 247 -2.63 -4.68 7.03
N TRP A 248 -3.91 -4.69 7.28
CA TRP A 248 -4.69 -3.52 7.66
C TRP A 248 -4.81 -3.49 9.18
N CYS A 249 -4.26 -2.49 9.89
CA CYS A 249 -3.27 -1.52 9.47
C CYS A 249 -2.24 -1.34 10.61
N ALA A 250 -1.21 -0.53 10.41
CA ALA A 250 -0.09 -0.40 11.35
C ALA A 250 -0.49 0.27 12.67
N PHE A 251 -1.33 1.29 12.61
CA PHE A 251 -1.73 2.11 13.75
C PHE A 251 -3.24 2.39 13.69
N ASP A 252 -3.87 2.51 14.84
CA ASP A 252 -5.23 3.03 14.96
C ASP A 252 -5.30 4.44 14.34
N TYR A 253 -6.39 4.76 13.68
CA TYR A 253 -6.57 6.04 13.01
C TYR A 253 -7.99 6.57 13.23
N ASN A 254 -8.15 7.88 13.10
CA ASN A 254 -9.46 8.51 13.18
C ASN A 254 -10.30 8.16 11.95
N THR A 255 -11.49 7.66 12.20
CA THR A 255 -12.45 7.30 11.16
C THR A 255 -13.82 7.88 11.49
N HIS A 256 -14.82 7.64 10.66
CA HIS A 256 -16.17 8.14 10.89
C HIS A 256 -16.98 7.22 11.81
N LYS A 257 -18.08 7.74 12.33
CA LYS A 257 -18.91 7.13 13.38
C LYS A 257 -19.36 5.70 13.09
N GLU A 258 -19.71 5.41 11.84
CA GLU A 258 -20.25 4.10 11.45
C GLU A 258 -19.18 3.04 11.19
N PHE A 259 -17.92 3.43 11.04
CA PHE A 259 -16.86 2.52 10.60
C PHE A 259 -16.00 2.00 11.75
N GLY A 260 -16.04 2.60 12.91
CA GLY A 260 -15.15 2.24 14.01
C GLY A 260 -13.67 2.48 13.70
N SER A 261 -12.81 2.28 14.69
CA SER A 261 -11.36 2.28 14.49
C SER A 261 -10.91 0.91 13.97
N GLY A 262 -10.07 0.89 12.98
CA GLY A 262 -9.47 -0.33 12.43
C GLY A 262 -8.59 -1.04 13.44
#